data_9f75b2ad2f0f4a8aaa0e219941346411
#
_entry.id   9f75b2ad2f0f4a8aaa0e219941346411
#
_cell.length_a   1.000
_cell.length_b   1.000
_cell.length_c   1.000
_cell.angle_alpha   90.00
_cell.angle_beta   90.00
_cell.angle_gamma   90.00
#
_symmetry.space_group_name_H-M   'P 1'
#
loop_
_entity.id
_entity.type
_entity.pdbx_description
1 polymer ?
#
loop_
_entity_poly.entity_id
_entity_poly.type
_entity_poly.pdbx_seq_one_letter_code
_entity_poly.pdbx_strand_id
1 'polypeptide(L)'
;ISFFLTPEPKAVFFRVLEHFWAKPPVTERADTAVIESSNLDDTVSVGHHSFIGKDVSIGPGTSIGHNVSIFNHVTIGSNCQIHSGTVIGSDGFGYFIDHDGIPQKVGHYGGVEIGNDVEIGACSCIDRGTLDNTVIKDHCKIDNLVHIAHNVKLEESVMVIAGSVICGSAVLKKKSYVAPGGIVKNQLEIGENALVGMGAVVTKSVVPNTVVVGNPAQVLRQVQENDK
;
A
#
# COMPACT_ATOMS: atom_id res chain seq x y z
N ILE A 1 25.44 35.69 -6.76
CA ILE A 1 24.79 34.37 -6.55
C ILE A 1 24.96 34.04 -5.08
N SER A 2 23.84 33.86 -4.36
CA SER A 2 23.84 33.46 -2.94
C SER A 2 23.68 31.94 -2.84
N PHE A 3 24.50 31.33 -2.02
CA PHE A 3 24.41 29.88 -1.76
C PHE A 3 23.90 29.63 -0.33
N PHE A 4 22.98 28.71 -0.18
CA PHE A 4 22.55 28.17 1.13
C PHE A 4 23.25 26.84 1.37
N LEU A 5 24.02 26.79 2.46
CA LEU A 5 24.62 25.53 2.92
C LEU A 5 23.66 24.87 3.91
N THR A 6 23.33 23.62 3.68
CA THR A 6 22.43 22.82 4.54
C THR A 6 22.91 21.38 4.56
N PRO A 7 22.79 20.67 5.70
CA PRO A 7 23.09 19.23 5.77
C PRO A 7 22.10 18.37 4.98
N GLU A 8 20.90 18.92 4.65
CA GLU A 8 19.83 18.22 3.94
C GLU A 8 19.39 18.96 2.66
N PRO A 9 20.25 19.08 1.64
CA PRO A 9 19.95 19.91 0.46
C PRO A 9 18.73 19.43 -0.31
N LYS A 10 18.53 18.13 -0.43
CA LYS A 10 17.36 17.53 -1.10
C LYS A 10 16.06 17.88 -0.38
N ALA A 11 16.01 17.72 0.93
CA ALA A 11 14.81 18.02 1.73
C ALA A 11 14.46 19.51 1.66
N VAL A 12 15.46 20.38 1.79
CA VAL A 12 15.26 21.84 1.69
C VAL A 12 14.76 22.23 0.30
N PHE A 13 15.35 21.67 -0.76
CA PHE A 13 14.91 21.95 -2.13
C PHE A 13 13.44 21.58 -2.35
N PHE A 14 13.01 20.38 -1.94
CA PHE A 14 11.61 19.96 -2.10
C PHE A 14 10.65 20.79 -1.24
N ARG A 15 11.01 21.16 0.00
CA ARG A 15 10.19 22.07 0.82
C ARG A 15 10.01 23.45 0.17
N VAL A 16 11.05 23.97 -0.48
CA VAL A 16 10.96 25.23 -1.26
C VAL A 16 10.01 25.06 -2.44
N LEU A 17 10.12 23.96 -3.20
CA LEU A 17 9.19 23.69 -4.30
C LEU A 17 7.75 23.60 -3.79
N GLU A 18 7.53 22.87 -2.72
CA GLU A 18 6.23 22.70 -2.10
C GLU A 18 5.64 24.05 -1.66
N HIS A 19 6.43 24.90 -1.02
CA HIS A 19 6.00 26.24 -0.60
C HIS A 19 5.51 27.10 -1.77
N PHE A 20 6.16 27.05 -2.94
CA PHE A 20 5.84 27.92 -4.08
C PHE A 20 4.84 27.29 -5.07
N TRP A 21 4.75 25.96 -5.15
CA TRP A 21 3.96 25.28 -6.18
C TRP A 21 2.93 24.29 -5.66
N ALA A 22 2.91 23.98 -4.35
CA ALA A 22 1.84 23.12 -3.82
C ALA A 22 0.50 23.82 -4.03
N LYS A 23 -0.43 23.10 -4.61
CA LYS A 23 -1.82 23.55 -4.69
C LYS A 23 -2.50 23.29 -3.34
N PRO A 24 -3.41 24.18 -2.91
CA PRO A 24 -4.21 23.88 -1.72
C PRO A 24 -4.98 22.57 -1.93
N PRO A 25 -5.19 21.78 -0.88
CA PRO A 25 -5.98 20.57 -0.98
C PRO A 25 -7.39 20.91 -1.48
N VAL A 26 -7.85 20.15 -2.46
CA VAL A 26 -9.22 20.26 -2.96
C VAL A 26 -10.09 19.33 -2.10
N THR A 27 -11.14 19.86 -1.48
CA THR A 27 -12.10 19.08 -0.66
C THR A 27 -13.40 18.83 -1.43
N GLU A 28 -13.28 18.49 -2.71
CA GLU A 28 -14.42 18.27 -3.58
C GLU A 28 -14.74 16.77 -3.68
N ARG A 29 -16.02 16.45 -3.59
CA ARG A 29 -16.56 15.13 -3.93
C ARG A 29 -17.25 15.25 -5.28
N ALA A 30 -16.70 14.58 -6.29
CA ALA A 30 -17.23 14.65 -7.65
C ALA A 30 -18.69 14.14 -7.70
N ASP A 31 -19.52 14.81 -8.46
CA ASP A 31 -20.96 14.49 -8.64
C ASP A 31 -21.19 13.10 -9.29
N THR A 32 -20.21 12.58 -9.98
CA THR A 32 -20.23 11.23 -10.58
C THR A 32 -19.69 10.13 -9.66
N ALA A 33 -19.23 10.46 -8.45
CA ALA A 33 -18.82 9.49 -7.46
C ALA A 33 -20.05 8.87 -6.78
N VAL A 34 -20.00 7.56 -6.54
CA VAL A 34 -21.03 6.84 -5.78
C VAL A 34 -20.50 6.61 -4.37
N ILE A 35 -21.07 7.31 -3.40
CA ILE A 35 -20.66 7.24 -2.00
C ILE A 35 -21.84 6.73 -1.18
N GLU A 36 -21.76 5.48 -0.72
CA GLU A 36 -22.80 4.85 0.10
C GLU A 36 -22.54 5.04 1.61
N SER A 37 -21.31 5.33 1.99
CA SER A 37 -20.92 5.55 3.39
C SER A 37 -21.32 6.94 3.89
N SER A 38 -21.72 7.00 5.16
CA SER A 38 -21.88 8.24 5.93
C SER A 38 -20.67 8.60 6.81
N ASN A 39 -19.60 7.78 6.77
CA ASN A 39 -18.46 7.86 7.68
C ASN A 39 -17.20 8.47 7.03
N LEU A 40 -17.40 9.45 6.15
CA LEU A 40 -16.32 10.21 5.54
C LEU A 40 -16.19 11.57 6.21
N ASP A 41 -15.00 11.93 6.66
CA ASP A 41 -14.72 13.29 7.14
C ASP A 41 -15.01 14.33 6.04
N ASP A 42 -15.48 15.51 6.41
CA ASP A 42 -15.86 16.56 5.46
C ASP A 42 -14.70 17.08 4.61
N THR A 43 -13.47 16.88 5.04
CA THR A 43 -12.26 17.25 4.30
C THR A 43 -11.79 16.22 3.28
N VAL A 44 -12.48 15.07 3.18
CA VAL A 44 -12.16 14.02 2.20
C VAL A 44 -12.57 14.44 0.81
N SER A 45 -11.64 14.40 -0.14
CA SER A 45 -11.92 14.57 -1.56
C SER A 45 -12.11 13.22 -2.27
N VAL A 46 -13.05 13.18 -3.24
CA VAL A 46 -13.34 11.97 -4.01
C VAL A 46 -13.46 12.31 -5.50
N GLY A 47 -12.60 11.70 -6.31
CA GLY A 47 -12.57 11.91 -7.75
C GLY A 47 -13.73 11.24 -8.51
N HIS A 48 -13.86 11.63 -9.78
CA HIS A 48 -14.93 11.15 -10.65
C HIS A 48 -14.96 9.62 -10.79
N HIS A 49 -16.17 9.06 -10.87
CA HIS A 49 -16.47 7.64 -11.09
C HIS A 49 -15.89 6.70 -10.03
N SER A 50 -15.56 7.21 -8.85
CA SER A 50 -15.12 6.39 -7.73
C SER A 50 -16.32 5.83 -6.96
N PHE A 51 -16.17 4.61 -6.43
CA PHE A 51 -17.16 3.94 -5.60
C PHE A 51 -16.63 3.79 -4.17
N ILE A 52 -17.42 4.18 -3.19
CA ILE A 52 -17.13 4.01 -1.76
C ILE A 52 -18.30 3.26 -1.11
N GLY A 53 -18.03 2.06 -0.65
CA GLY A 53 -19.04 1.16 -0.08
C GLY A 53 -19.59 1.63 1.26
N LYS A 54 -20.67 0.98 1.71
CA LYS A 54 -21.50 1.41 2.84
C LYS A 54 -20.76 1.44 4.19
N ASP A 55 -19.92 0.46 4.47
CA ASP A 55 -19.19 0.31 5.74
C ASP A 55 -17.73 0.76 5.62
N VAL A 56 -17.50 1.83 4.85
CA VAL A 56 -16.18 2.44 4.70
C VAL A 56 -16.06 3.64 5.64
N SER A 57 -14.90 3.79 6.27
CA SER A 57 -14.56 4.97 7.07
C SER A 57 -13.29 5.61 6.53
N ILE A 58 -13.30 6.95 6.33
CA ILE A 58 -12.14 7.68 5.79
C ILE A 58 -11.90 8.93 6.64
N GLY A 59 -10.69 9.02 7.19
CA GLY A 59 -10.25 10.12 8.04
C GLY A 59 -9.91 11.42 7.30
N PRO A 60 -9.73 12.52 8.04
CA PRO A 60 -9.55 13.86 7.51
C PRO A 60 -8.33 14.01 6.61
N GLY A 61 -8.44 14.91 5.63
CA GLY A 61 -7.35 15.26 4.71
C GLY A 61 -7.01 14.18 3.68
N THR A 62 -7.74 13.06 3.65
CA THR A 62 -7.52 11.97 2.70
C THR A 62 -8.10 12.30 1.33
N SER A 63 -7.35 12.01 0.27
CA SER A 63 -7.75 12.21 -1.11
C SER A 63 -7.90 10.89 -1.85
N ILE A 64 -9.04 10.71 -2.50
CA ILE A 64 -9.38 9.57 -3.34
C ILE A 64 -9.39 10.02 -4.79
N GLY A 65 -8.58 9.39 -5.64
CA GLY A 65 -8.47 9.69 -7.08
C GLY A 65 -9.72 9.33 -7.87
N HIS A 66 -9.60 9.34 -9.19
CA HIS A 66 -10.69 8.95 -10.09
C HIS A 66 -10.73 7.43 -10.30
N ASN A 67 -11.92 6.87 -10.55
CA ASN A 67 -12.12 5.45 -10.85
C ASN A 67 -11.56 4.51 -9.75
N VAL A 68 -11.58 4.95 -8.50
CA VAL A 68 -11.18 4.14 -7.35
C VAL A 68 -12.38 3.34 -6.85
N SER A 69 -12.18 2.07 -6.48
CA SER A 69 -13.21 1.24 -5.88
C SER A 69 -12.81 0.83 -4.46
N ILE A 70 -13.55 1.30 -3.47
CA ILE A 70 -13.36 0.94 -2.06
C ILE A 70 -14.59 0.15 -1.61
N PHE A 71 -14.40 -1.15 -1.36
CA PHE A 71 -15.48 -2.04 -0.95
C PHE A 71 -15.77 -1.94 0.55
N ASN A 72 -16.84 -2.61 1.01
CA ASN A 72 -17.26 -2.60 2.41
C ASN A 72 -16.17 -3.14 3.35
N HIS A 73 -16.22 -2.74 4.62
CA HIS A 73 -15.28 -3.11 5.69
C HIS A 73 -13.86 -2.60 5.47
N VAL A 74 -13.73 -1.40 4.91
CA VAL A 74 -12.45 -0.71 4.75
C VAL A 74 -12.40 0.52 5.64
N THR A 75 -11.30 0.65 6.39
CA THR A 75 -10.99 1.86 7.17
C THR A 75 -9.71 2.48 6.65
N ILE A 76 -9.73 3.79 6.39
CA ILE A 76 -8.59 4.59 5.93
C ILE A 76 -8.39 5.74 6.91
N GLY A 77 -7.16 5.91 7.37
CA GLY A 77 -6.78 6.99 8.28
C GLY A 77 -6.75 8.36 7.62
N SER A 78 -6.04 9.27 8.26
CA SER A 78 -5.92 10.68 7.86
C SER A 78 -4.78 10.91 6.87
N ASN A 79 -4.89 11.99 6.06
CA ASN A 79 -3.85 12.46 5.13
C ASN A 79 -3.36 11.40 4.14
N CYS A 80 -4.20 10.42 3.79
CA CYS A 80 -3.86 9.40 2.81
C CYS A 80 -4.08 9.90 1.38
N GLN A 81 -3.34 9.33 0.44
CA GLN A 81 -3.50 9.59 -0.99
C GLN A 81 -3.72 8.27 -1.72
N ILE A 82 -4.92 8.08 -2.26
CA ILE A 82 -5.28 6.89 -3.02
C ILE A 82 -5.41 7.29 -4.48
N HIS A 83 -4.48 6.85 -5.30
CA HIS A 83 -4.43 7.25 -6.72
C HIS A 83 -5.42 6.49 -7.59
N SER A 84 -5.65 7.04 -8.78
CA SER A 84 -6.70 6.61 -9.71
C SER A 84 -6.62 5.14 -10.11
N GLY A 85 -7.76 4.49 -10.26
CA GLY A 85 -7.88 3.10 -10.70
C GLY A 85 -7.57 2.05 -9.62
N THR A 86 -7.26 2.48 -8.39
CA THR A 86 -6.94 1.56 -7.29
C THR A 86 -8.19 0.86 -6.79
N VAL A 87 -8.06 -0.42 -6.41
CA VAL A 87 -9.12 -1.26 -5.86
C VAL A 87 -8.74 -1.68 -4.44
N ILE A 88 -9.60 -1.41 -3.46
CA ILE A 88 -9.36 -1.73 -2.06
C ILE A 88 -10.53 -2.55 -1.50
N GLY A 89 -10.22 -3.70 -0.90
CA GLY A 89 -11.20 -4.54 -0.22
C GLY A 89 -11.93 -5.53 -1.12
N SER A 90 -11.40 -5.84 -2.31
CA SER A 90 -11.86 -6.99 -3.10
C SER A 90 -11.49 -8.31 -2.41
N ASP A 91 -12.22 -9.38 -2.75
CA ASP A 91 -11.88 -10.72 -2.26
C ASP A 91 -10.51 -11.17 -2.78
N GLY A 92 -9.72 -11.75 -1.91
CA GLY A 92 -8.48 -12.40 -2.28
C GLY A 92 -8.67 -13.69 -3.06
N PHE A 93 -7.58 -14.22 -3.59
CA PHE A 93 -7.54 -15.49 -4.33
C PHE A 93 -7.36 -16.65 -3.34
N GLY A 94 -8.48 -17.14 -2.80
CA GLY A 94 -8.52 -18.27 -1.87
C GLY A 94 -9.43 -19.38 -2.38
N TYR A 95 -8.89 -20.60 -2.51
CA TYR A 95 -9.64 -21.78 -2.96
C TYR A 95 -9.19 -23.02 -2.19
N PHE A 96 -10.11 -23.96 -1.97
CA PHE A 96 -9.79 -25.33 -1.59
C PHE A 96 -10.26 -26.28 -2.68
N ILE A 97 -9.64 -27.44 -2.78
CA ILE A 97 -10.04 -28.47 -3.74
C ILE A 97 -10.99 -29.42 -3.02
N ASP A 98 -12.19 -29.61 -3.56
CA ASP A 98 -13.16 -30.56 -3.01
C ASP A 98 -12.82 -32.02 -3.38
N HIS A 99 -13.70 -32.95 -2.96
CA HIS A 99 -13.49 -34.40 -3.18
C HIS A 99 -13.55 -34.80 -4.66
N ASP A 100 -14.15 -33.99 -5.52
CA ASP A 100 -14.22 -34.20 -6.99
C ASP A 100 -13.06 -33.52 -7.73
N GLY A 101 -12.13 -32.90 -7.01
CA GLY A 101 -11.02 -32.18 -7.58
C GLY A 101 -11.37 -30.78 -8.11
N ILE A 102 -12.53 -30.24 -7.75
CA ILE A 102 -13.03 -28.95 -8.22
C ILE A 102 -12.62 -27.83 -7.25
N PRO A 103 -12.02 -26.72 -7.75
CA PRO A 103 -11.71 -25.56 -6.91
C PRO A 103 -12.98 -24.87 -6.38
N GLN A 104 -13.12 -24.81 -5.08
CA GLN A 104 -14.20 -24.12 -4.37
C GLN A 104 -13.68 -22.83 -3.75
N LYS A 105 -14.36 -21.70 -3.99
CA LYS A 105 -13.94 -20.40 -3.48
C LYS A 105 -14.08 -20.34 -1.94
N VAL A 106 -13.05 -19.84 -1.29
CA VAL A 106 -13.10 -19.45 0.13
C VAL A 106 -13.59 -17.99 0.20
N GLY A 107 -14.71 -17.77 0.90
CA GLY A 107 -15.22 -16.42 1.13
C GLY A 107 -14.27 -15.60 2.00
N HIS A 108 -14.18 -14.31 1.73
CA HIS A 108 -13.40 -13.37 2.51
C HIS A 108 -14.33 -12.46 3.30
N TYR A 109 -14.26 -12.53 4.62
CA TYR A 109 -15.17 -11.85 5.57
C TYR A 109 -14.47 -10.75 6.37
N GLY A 110 -13.15 -10.68 6.34
CA GLY A 110 -12.36 -9.60 6.91
C GLY A 110 -12.45 -8.32 6.08
N GLY A 111 -11.70 -7.33 6.47
CA GLY A 111 -11.65 -6.02 5.83
C GLY A 111 -10.22 -5.62 5.44
N VAL A 112 -10.06 -4.30 5.30
CA VAL A 112 -8.76 -3.64 5.11
C VAL A 112 -8.65 -2.49 6.10
N GLU A 113 -7.55 -2.41 6.81
CA GLU A 113 -7.20 -1.28 7.68
C GLU A 113 -5.97 -0.55 7.11
N ILE A 114 -6.13 0.74 6.85
CA ILE A 114 -5.07 1.63 6.36
C ILE A 114 -4.88 2.73 7.38
N GLY A 115 -3.65 2.91 7.85
CA GLY A 115 -3.25 3.93 8.81
C GLY A 115 -3.21 5.34 8.21
N ASN A 116 -2.45 6.22 8.86
CA ASN A 116 -2.32 7.62 8.47
C ASN A 116 -1.13 7.86 7.54
N ASP A 117 -1.19 8.93 6.75
CA ASP A 117 -0.10 9.36 5.85
C ASP A 117 0.33 8.27 4.86
N VAL A 118 -0.59 7.37 4.48
CA VAL A 118 -0.36 6.29 3.52
C VAL A 118 -0.61 6.80 2.10
N GLU A 119 0.24 6.37 1.18
CA GLU A 119 0.05 6.61 -0.25
C GLU A 119 -0.08 5.28 -0.99
N ILE A 120 -1.09 5.16 -1.84
CA ILE A 120 -1.32 3.99 -2.69
C ILE A 120 -1.41 4.45 -4.14
N GLY A 121 -0.45 4.04 -4.93
CA GLY A 121 -0.28 4.37 -6.33
C GLY A 121 -1.38 3.82 -7.24
N ALA A 122 -1.42 4.34 -8.45
CA ALA A 122 -2.47 4.06 -9.42
C ALA A 122 -2.56 2.57 -9.80
N CYS A 123 -3.78 2.09 -10.00
CA CYS A 123 -4.08 0.72 -10.45
C CYS A 123 -3.50 -0.37 -9.51
N SER A 124 -3.29 -0.07 -8.25
CA SER A 124 -2.90 -1.06 -7.24
C SER A 124 -4.12 -1.78 -6.67
N CYS A 125 -3.94 -3.03 -6.25
CA CYS A 125 -5.01 -3.86 -5.70
C CYS A 125 -4.65 -4.28 -4.27
N ILE A 126 -5.55 -4.00 -3.33
CA ILE A 126 -5.42 -4.37 -1.91
C ILE A 126 -6.58 -5.29 -1.56
N ASP A 127 -6.31 -6.58 -1.40
CA ASP A 127 -7.35 -7.56 -1.07
C ASP A 127 -7.73 -7.48 0.40
N ARG A 128 -8.99 -7.77 0.71
CA ARG A 128 -9.46 -7.95 2.09
C ARG A 128 -8.91 -9.22 2.71
N GLY A 129 -8.82 -9.26 4.02
CA GLY A 129 -8.45 -10.48 4.71
C GLY A 129 -9.56 -11.54 4.70
N THR A 130 -9.20 -12.79 4.92
CA THR A 130 -10.15 -13.90 4.94
C THR A 130 -11.08 -13.83 6.16
N LEU A 131 -10.52 -13.72 7.35
CA LEU A 131 -11.25 -13.51 8.62
C LEU A 131 -10.75 -12.26 9.33
N ASP A 132 -9.43 -12.14 9.51
CA ASP A 132 -8.79 -10.93 10.01
C ASP A 132 -8.58 -9.94 8.85
N ASN A 133 -8.24 -8.70 9.16
CA ASN A 133 -8.00 -7.68 8.17
C ASN A 133 -6.62 -7.81 7.49
N THR A 134 -6.53 -7.35 6.25
CA THR A 134 -5.29 -6.88 5.64
C THR A 134 -4.96 -5.53 6.27
N VAL A 135 -3.72 -5.33 6.72
CA VAL A 135 -3.34 -4.16 7.51
C VAL A 135 -2.16 -3.42 6.88
N ILE A 136 -2.32 -2.13 6.66
CA ILE A 136 -1.28 -1.21 6.19
C ILE A 136 -1.13 -0.12 7.24
N LYS A 137 -0.01 -0.10 7.97
CA LYS A 137 0.22 0.89 9.03
C LYS A 137 0.69 2.23 8.49
N ASP A 138 0.87 3.19 9.39
CA ASP A 138 1.18 4.59 9.09
C ASP A 138 2.42 4.76 8.22
N HIS A 139 2.41 5.81 7.40
CA HIS A 139 3.52 6.26 6.55
C HIS A 139 3.96 5.26 5.46
N CYS A 140 3.22 4.18 5.22
CA CYS A 140 3.52 3.26 4.12
C CYS A 140 3.38 3.95 2.76
N LYS A 141 4.25 3.58 1.83
CA LYS A 141 4.23 4.05 0.44
C LYS A 141 4.15 2.86 -0.51
N ILE A 142 3.06 2.75 -1.21
CA ILE A 142 2.78 1.69 -2.17
C ILE A 142 2.68 2.37 -3.54
N ASP A 143 3.53 1.98 -4.46
CA ASP A 143 3.62 2.55 -5.80
C ASP A 143 2.54 1.95 -6.73
N ASN A 144 2.59 2.31 -8.00
CA ASN A 144 1.62 1.89 -9.01
C ASN A 144 1.70 0.39 -9.32
N LEU A 145 0.57 -0.21 -9.71
CA LEU A 145 0.49 -1.61 -10.17
C LEU A 145 0.99 -2.63 -9.13
N VAL A 146 0.87 -2.33 -7.85
CA VAL A 146 1.23 -3.23 -6.76
C VAL A 146 0.04 -4.10 -6.38
N HIS A 147 0.29 -5.39 -6.10
CA HIS A 147 -0.70 -6.28 -5.51
C HIS A 147 -0.35 -6.62 -4.06
N ILE A 148 -1.23 -6.24 -3.15
CA ILE A 148 -1.21 -6.63 -1.74
C ILE A 148 -2.33 -7.65 -1.51
N ALA A 149 -1.97 -8.91 -1.36
CA ALA A 149 -2.93 -9.99 -1.19
C ALA A 149 -3.54 -10.04 0.22
N HIS A 150 -4.54 -10.91 0.40
CA HIS A 150 -5.30 -11.06 1.64
C HIS A 150 -4.41 -11.33 2.87
N ASN A 151 -4.80 -10.77 4.01
CA ASN A 151 -4.14 -10.94 5.31
C ASN A 151 -2.67 -10.48 5.39
N VAL A 152 -2.18 -9.74 4.39
CA VAL A 152 -0.86 -9.11 4.45
C VAL A 152 -0.83 -8.05 5.55
N LYS A 153 0.30 -7.94 6.23
CA LYS A 153 0.55 -6.89 7.23
C LYS A 153 1.78 -6.09 6.82
N LEU A 154 1.58 -4.81 6.52
CA LEU A 154 2.65 -3.84 6.34
C LEU A 154 2.78 -3.02 7.62
N GLU A 155 3.94 -3.08 8.27
CA GLU A 155 4.24 -2.23 9.42
C GLU A 155 4.60 -0.81 8.98
N GLU A 156 4.90 0.08 9.92
CA GLU A 156 5.11 1.51 9.66
C GLU A 156 6.24 1.77 8.66
N SER A 157 6.03 2.74 7.77
CA SER A 157 7.03 3.24 6.82
C SER A 157 7.56 2.16 5.86
N VAL A 158 6.79 1.12 5.60
CA VAL A 158 7.12 0.14 4.55
C VAL A 158 6.96 0.78 3.18
N MET A 159 7.88 0.47 2.27
CA MET A 159 7.81 0.90 0.88
C MET A 159 7.71 -0.31 -0.05
N VAL A 160 6.72 -0.31 -0.92
CA VAL A 160 6.50 -1.36 -1.94
C VAL A 160 6.40 -0.68 -3.30
N ILE A 161 7.38 -0.94 -4.15
CA ILE A 161 7.57 -0.19 -5.39
C ILE A 161 6.89 -0.92 -6.58
N ALA A 162 6.71 -0.20 -7.67
CA ALA A 162 5.89 -0.54 -8.81
C ALA A 162 5.99 -2.02 -9.28
N GLY A 163 4.83 -2.62 -9.58
CA GLY A 163 4.72 -3.97 -10.10
C GLY A 163 5.09 -5.10 -9.14
N SER A 164 5.28 -4.78 -7.85
CA SER A 164 5.58 -5.79 -6.83
C SER A 164 4.33 -6.58 -6.42
N VAL A 165 4.54 -7.84 -6.01
CA VAL A 165 3.48 -8.74 -5.54
C VAL A 165 3.80 -9.23 -4.12
N ILE A 166 2.96 -8.86 -3.16
CA ILE A 166 3.06 -9.33 -1.79
C ILE A 166 1.95 -10.37 -1.57
N CYS A 167 2.35 -11.64 -1.55
CA CYS A 167 1.40 -12.75 -1.47
C CYS A 167 0.78 -12.88 -0.07
N GLY A 168 -0.34 -13.60 0.01
CA GLY A 168 -1.19 -13.70 1.18
C GLY A 168 -0.48 -14.02 2.49
N SER A 169 -0.90 -13.35 3.56
CA SER A 169 -0.39 -13.52 4.92
C SER A 169 1.11 -13.21 5.09
N ALA A 170 1.75 -12.54 4.15
CA ALA A 170 3.11 -12.05 4.34
C ALA A 170 3.13 -10.86 5.31
N VAL A 171 4.22 -10.73 6.05
CA VAL A 171 4.44 -9.64 7.00
C VAL A 171 5.70 -8.86 6.62
N LEU A 172 5.52 -7.58 6.31
CA LEU A 172 6.63 -6.67 6.05
C LEU A 172 6.84 -5.80 7.28
N LYS A 173 7.99 -5.95 7.92
CA LYS A 173 8.34 -5.23 9.14
C LYS A 173 8.73 -3.79 8.84
N LYS A 174 8.71 -2.97 9.89
CA LYS A 174 8.98 -1.54 9.85
C LYS A 174 10.15 -1.16 8.94
N LYS A 175 9.94 -0.12 8.10
CA LYS A 175 10.96 0.39 7.16
C LYS A 175 11.53 -0.63 6.17
N SER A 176 10.92 -1.80 6.00
CA SER A 176 11.33 -2.70 4.93
C SER A 176 10.98 -2.12 3.56
N TYR A 177 11.74 -2.53 2.56
CA TYR A 177 11.64 -1.99 1.20
C TYR A 177 11.58 -3.13 0.19
N VAL A 178 10.58 -3.10 -0.69
CA VAL A 178 10.48 -4.03 -1.82
C VAL A 178 10.66 -3.23 -3.11
N ALA A 179 11.77 -3.43 -3.79
CA ALA A 179 12.11 -2.74 -5.04
C ALA A 179 11.20 -3.18 -6.20
N PRO A 180 11.18 -2.44 -7.33
CA PRO A 180 10.28 -2.72 -8.45
C PRO A 180 10.27 -4.18 -8.88
N GLY A 181 9.07 -4.74 -9.08
CA GLY A 181 8.87 -6.12 -9.51
C GLY A 181 9.27 -7.20 -8.49
N GLY A 182 9.53 -6.83 -7.24
CA GLY A 182 9.81 -7.78 -6.18
C GLY A 182 8.59 -8.64 -5.84
N ILE A 183 8.81 -9.95 -5.65
CA ILE A 183 7.74 -10.91 -5.29
C ILE A 183 8.07 -11.51 -3.93
N VAL A 184 7.14 -11.39 -2.99
CA VAL A 184 7.25 -12.00 -1.67
C VAL A 184 6.24 -13.15 -1.57
N LYS A 185 6.74 -14.39 -1.41
CA LYS A 185 5.90 -15.58 -1.27
C LYS A 185 5.02 -15.47 -0.02
N ASN A 186 3.87 -16.13 -0.04
CA ASN A 186 2.91 -16.15 1.06
C ASN A 186 3.51 -16.62 2.41
N GLN A 187 2.98 -16.08 3.50
CA GLN A 187 3.33 -16.44 4.90
C GLN A 187 4.80 -16.18 5.27
N LEU A 188 5.52 -15.35 4.52
CA LEU A 188 6.90 -14.98 4.84
C LEU A 188 6.95 -13.66 5.60
N GLU A 189 8.06 -13.49 6.33
CA GLU A 189 8.39 -12.24 6.99
C GLU A 189 9.59 -11.57 6.31
N ILE A 190 9.44 -10.29 5.98
CA ILE A 190 10.54 -9.40 5.58
C ILE A 190 10.92 -8.57 6.80
N GLY A 191 12.10 -8.81 7.32
CA GLY A 191 12.59 -8.20 8.56
C GLY A 191 12.67 -6.67 8.50
N GLU A 192 12.74 -6.06 9.68
CA GLU A 192 12.86 -4.60 9.82
C GLU A 192 14.05 -4.07 9.00
N ASN A 193 13.81 -2.97 8.27
CA ASN A 193 14.83 -2.32 7.44
C ASN A 193 15.48 -3.23 6.37
N ALA A 194 14.92 -4.41 6.09
CA ALA A 194 15.41 -5.26 5.01
C ALA A 194 15.04 -4.69 3.63
N LEU A 195 15.83 -5.02 2.62
CA LEU A 195 15.64 -4.61 1.24
C LEU A 195 15.54 -5.83 0.32
N VAL A 196 14.41 -5.95 -0.35
CA VAL A 196 14.20 -6.90 -1.46
C VAL A 196 14.56 -6.19 -2.75
N GLY A 197 15.59 -6.63 -3.43
CA GLY A 197 16.11 -6.01 -4.65
C GLY A 197 15.17 -6.15 -5.83
N MET A 198 15.43 -5.38 -6.88
CA MET A 198 14.61 -5.31 -8.10
C MET A 198 14.43 -6.70 -8.73
N GLY A 199 13.19 -7.08 -9.03
CA GLY A 199 12.83 -8.36 -9.64
C GLY A 199 13.15 -9.60 -8.79
N ALA A 200 13.47 -9.44 -7.52
CA ALA A 200 13.78 -10.58 -6.65
C ALA A 200 12.54 -11.39 -6.30
N VAL A 201 12.67 -12.72 -6.23
CA VAL A 201 11.62 -13.64 -5.80
C VAL A 201 11.96 -14.24 -4.45
N VAL A 202 11.35 -13.70 -3.40
CA VAL A 202 11.62 -14.12 -2.01
C VAL A 202 10.84 -15.39 -1.69
N THR A 203 11.56 -16.47 -1.42
CA THR A 203 11.01 -17.81 -1.10
C THR A 203 11.27 -18.24 0.34
N LYS A 204 11.99 -17.43 1.13
CA LYS A 204 12.29 -17.63 2.56
C LYS A 204 12.23 -16.28 3.27
N SER A 205 11.88 -16.26 4.55
CA SER A 205 11.89 -15.04 5.35
C SER A 205 13.27 -14.37 5.36
N VAL A 206 13.28 -13.05 5.36
CA VAL A 206 14.47 -12.21 5.30
C VAL A 206 14.72 -11.62 6.68
N VAL A 207 15.92 -11.79 7.20
CA VAL A 207 16.29 -11.22 8.51
C VAL A 207 16.44 -9.70 8.44
N PRO A 208 16.30 -8.99 9.57
CA PRO A 208 16.43 -7.53 9.60
C PRO A 208 17.76 -7.02 9.00
N ASN A 209 17.74 -5.80 8.47
CA ASN A 209 18.90 -5.09 7.93
C ASN A 209 19.64 -5.82 6.80
N THR A 210 18.95 -6.67 6.04
CA THR A 210 19.56 -7.51 5.01
C THR A 210 19.06 -7.14 3.62
N VAL A 211 19.95 -7.08 2.64
CA VAL A 211 19.64 -6.98 1.22
C VAL A 211 19.61 -8.37 0.59
N VAL A 212 18.49 -8.71 -0.05
CA VAL A 212 18.34 -9.94 -0.83
C VAL A 212 18.06 -9.62 -2.30
N VAL A 213 18.62 -10.42 -3.22
CA VAL A 213 18.48 -10.23 -4.67
C VAL A 213 18.36 -11.55 -5.40
N GLY A 214 17.79 -11.52 -6.58
CA GLY A 214 17.76 -12.64 -7.53
C GLY A 214 16.49 -13.51 -7.43
N ASN A 215 16.46 -14.57 -8.23
CA ASN A 215 15.36 -15.54 -8.29
C ASN A 215 15.93 -16.97 -8.28
N PRO A 216 15.79 -17.75 -7.18
CA PRO A 216 15.25 -17.31 -5.90
C PRO A 216 16.14 -16.28 -5.22
N ALA A 217 15.55 -15.39 -4.40
CA ALA A 217 16.30 -14.35 -3.70
C ALA A 217 17.31 -14.95 -2.69
N GLN A 218 18.53 -14.42 -2.74
CA GLN A 218 19.62 -14.75 -1.83
C GLN A 218 20.15 -13.51 -1.14
N VAL A 219 20.73 -13.66 0.02
CA VAL A 219 21.39 -12.56 0.74
C VAL A 219 22.56 -12.05 -0.10
N LEU A 220 22.53 -10.76 -0.40
CA LEU A 220 23.64 -10.06 -1.06
C LEU A 220 24.59 -9.48 -0.01
N ARG A 221 24.05 -8.70 0.94
CA ARG A 221 24.79 -8.00 2.01
C ARG A 221 23.84 -7.39 3.04
N GLN A 222 24.41 -6.76 4.04
CA GLN A 222 23.64 -5.92 4.95
C GLN A 222 23.24 -4.59 4.28
N VAL A 223 22.15 -3.99 4.73
CA VAL A 223 21.67 -2.67 4.26
C VAL A 223 22.69 -1.59 4.62
N GLN A 224 22.95 -0.69 3.69
CA GLN A 224 23.79 0.49 3.86
C GLN A 224 22.90 1.78 3.84
N GLU A 225 23.44 2.87 4.35
CA GLU A 225 22.69 4.13 4.50
C GLU A 225 22.08 4.67 3.19
N ASN A 226 22.73 4.43 2.06
CA ASN A 226 22.34 4.93 0.74
C ASN A 226 21.52 3.93 -0.10
N ASP A 227 21.01 2.86 0.49
CA ASP A 227 20.28 1.82 -0.26
C ASP A 227 18.81 2.15 -0.56
N LYS A 228 18.27 3.24 0.02
CA LYS A 228 16.84 3.63 -0.07
C LYS A 228 16.64 5.06 -0.49
#